data_db9ae714640f1ccc83172676eda6d58c
#
_entry.id   db9ae714640f1ccc83172676eda6d58c
#
_cell.length_a   1.000
_cell.length_b   1.000
_cell.length_c   1.000
_cell.angle_alpha   90.00
_cell.angle_beta   90.00
_cell.angle_gamma   90.00
#
_symmetry.space_group_name_H-M   'P 1'
#
loop_
_entity.id
_entity.type
_entity.pdbx_description
1 polymer ?
#
loop_
_entity_poly.entity_id
_entity_poly.type
_entity_poly.pdbx_seq_one_letter_code
_entity_poly.pdbx_strand_id
1 'polypeptide(L)'
;MSSVGSVVRSKKTNENNEIRHNWTRGEVEALFALPFNDLLFQAQSIHRRYFDPNEVQVSTLLSIKTGACPEDCAYCPQSTRYETGLEVEKLMEVEKVLEQARAARASGATRFCMGAAWRSPKQRDMPHVVAMVKGVSELGLESCMTLGMLTAAQAQELADAGLDYYNHNLDTSPEFYGDVITTRTYQDRLETLGNVREAGMKVCSGGIVGMGEQQSDRAGLLQQLANLPHHPESVPVNMLVRVKGTPLADEADLDPFEFIRTIAVARIMMPASHVRLSAGREEMNEQMHALAY
;
A
#
# COMPACT_ATOMS: atom_id res chain seq x y z
N MET A 1 -23.65 8.32 54.68
CA MET A 1 -22.57 9.32 54.71
C MET A 1 -21.30 8.66 54.27
N SER A 2 -20.79 9.01 53.14
CA SER A 2 -19.39 9.17 52.73
C SER A 2 -19.23 8.94 51.24
N SER A 3 -19.13 9.92 50.60
CA SER A 3 -18.26 10.49 49.57
C SER A 3 -17.64 9.48 48.62
N VAL A 4 -18.23 9.40 47.45
CA VAL A 4 -17.56 8.98 46.22
C VAL A 4 -17.09 10.26 45.52
N GLY A 5 -15.83 10.42 45.44
CA GLY A 5 -15.24 11.57 44.75
C GLY A 5 -13.77 11.34 44.46
N SER A 6 -13.46 10.71 43.36
CA SER A 6 -12.21 10.97 42.68
C SER A 6 -12.45 11.03 41.16
N VAL A 7 -12.68 12.23 40.71
CA VAL A 7 -12.65 12.56 39.28
C VAL A 7 -11.24 12.32 38.79
N VAL A 8 -11.06 11.31 37.97
CA VAL A 8 -9.82 11.13 37.19
C VAL A 8 -9.70 12.32 36.26
N ARG A 9 -8.82 13.23 36.59
CA ARG A 9 -8.42 14.33 35.70
C ARG A 9 -7.79 13.72 34.44
N SER A 10 -8.49 13.80 33.32
CA SER A 10 -7.92 13.54 32.02
C SER A 10 -6.68 14.42 31.84
N LYS A 11 -5.53 13.79 31.63
CA LYS A 11 -4.36 14.48 31.13
C LYS A 11 -4.75 15.09 29.79
N LYS A 12 -4.61 16.41 29.66
CA LYS A 12 -4.70 17.12 28.38
C LYS A 12 -3.74 16.44 27.41
N THR A 13 -4.25 15.79 26.39
CA THR A 13 -3.50 15.34 25.25
C THR A 13 -2.90 16.59 24.59
N ASN A 14 -1.59 16.62 24.43
CA ASN A 14 -0.89 17.67 23.69
C ASN A 14 -1.51 17.82 22.31
N GLU A 15 -2.01 19.00 21.98
CA GLU A 15 -2.68 19.34 20.72
C GLU A 15 -1.73 19.54 19.53
N ASN A 16 -0.43 19.29 19.69
CA ASN A 16 0.55 19.30 18.59
C ASN A 16 0.82 17.88 18.14
N ASN A 17 -0.06 17.33 17.29
CA ASN A 17 0.26 16.14 16.53
C ASN A 17 1.06 16.57 15.29
N GLU A 18 2.30 16.98 15.49
CA GLU A 18 3.25 17.17 14.39
C GLU A 18 3.48 15.83 13.69
N ILE A 19 3.55 15.86 12.36
CA ILE A 19 3.93 14.68 11.57
C ILE A 19 5.33 14.24 12.04
N ARG A 20 5.43 12.98 12.49
CA ARG A 20 6.65 12.43 13.08
C ARG A 20 7.33 11.47 12.10
N HIS A 21 8.66 11.50 12.06
CA HIS A 21 9.52 10.63 11.26
C HIS A 21 10.59 9.92 12.12
N ASN A 22 10.35 9.76 13.42
CA ASN A 22 11.30 9.22 14.38
C ASN A 22 10.67 8.22 15.36
N TRP A 23 9.74 7.42 14.86
CA TRP A 23 9.10 6.37 15.65
C TRP A 23 10.11 5.29 16.02
N THR A 24 10.17 4.92 17.30
CA THR A 24 10.92 3.76 17.76
C THR A 24 10.07 2.50 17.66
N ARG A 25 10.69 1.32 17.52
CA ARG A 25 9.99 0.04 17.50
C ARG A 25 9.07 -0.12 18.71
N GLY A 26 9.55 0.17 19.92
CA GLY A 26 8.77 0.05 21.14
C GLY A 26 7.55 0.96 21.20
N GLU A 27 7.61 2.17 20.64
CA GLU A 27 6.43 3.04 20.54
C GLU A 27 5.37 2.45 19.60
N VAL A 28 5.79 1.86 18.46
CA VAL A 28 4.88 1.23 17.52
C VAL A 28 4.23 -0.02 18.13
N GLU A 29 5.02 -0.88 18.77
CA GLU A 29 4.53 -2.06 19.49
C GLU A 29 3.55 -1.66 20.62
N ALA A 30 3.81 -0.56 21.31
CA ALA A 30 2.89 -0.03 22.31
C ALA A 30 1.54 0.41 21.74
N LEU A 31 1.51 0.93 20.50
CA LEU A 31 0.25 1.19 19.80
C LEU A 31 -0.50 -0.10 19.48
N PHE A 32 0.19 -1.14 19.00
CA PHE A 32 -0.42 -2.45 18.77
C PHE A 32 -0.97 -3.08 20.06
N ALA A 33 -0.35 -2.82 21.21
CA ALA A 33 -0.77 -3.35 22.50
C ALA A 33 -1.97 -2.60 23.15
N LEU A 34 -2.40 -1.48 22.58
CA LEU A 34 -3.56 -0.76 23.10
C LEU A 34 -4.83 -1.63 23.11
N PRO A 35 -5.74 -1.44 24.09
CA PRO A 35 -7.09 -2.00 24.00
C PRO A 35 -7.73 -1.63 22.65
N PHE A 36 -8.39 -2.60 22.02
CA PHE A 36 -8.85 -2.46 20.64
C PHE A 36 -9.70 -1.20 20.41
N ASN A 37 -10.68 -0.94 21.29
CA ASN A 37 -11.54 0.22 21.14
C ASN A 37 -10.82 1.54 21.37
N ASP A 38 -9.81 1.58 22.23
CA ASP A 38 -9.00 2.78 22.48
C ASP A 38 -8.13 3.09 21.26
N LEU A 39 -7.57 2.06 20.62
CA LEU A 39 -6.81 2.18 19.37
C LEU A 39 -7.70 2.72 18.25
N LEU A 40 -8.87 2.15 18.04
CA LEU A 40 -9.81 2.61 17.01
C LEU A 40 -10.28 4.05 17.26
N PHE A 41 -10.59 4.40 18.50
CA PHE A 41 -10.98 5.76 18.85
C PHE A 41 -9.87 6.78 18.53
N GLN A 42 -8.61 6.45 18.82
CA GLN A 42 -7.48 7.30 18.48
C GLN A 42 -7.30 7.43 16.96
N ALA A 43 -7.36 6.32 16.22
CA ALA A 43 -7.25 6.32 14.76
C ALA A 43 -8.36 7.16 14.10
N GLN A 44 -9.61 6.97 14.53
CA GLN A 44 -10.77 7.74 14.05
C GLN A 44 -10.67 9.22 14.41
N SER A 45 -10.18 9.55 15.61
CA SER A 45 -9.98 10.95 16.03
C SER A 45 -8.95 11.65 15.16
N ILE A 46 -7.88 10.95 14.77
CA ILE A 46 -6.86 11.47 13.86
C ILE A 46 -7.41 11.56 12.44
N HIS A 47 -8.09 10.53 11.94
CA HIS A 47 -8.68 10.52 10.61
C HIS A 47 -9.55 11.77 10.38
N ARG A 48 -10.46 12.07 11.30
CA ARG A 48 -11.38 13.21 11.22
C ARG A 48 -10.72 14.60 11.29
N ARG A 49 -9.44 14.68 11.67
CA ARG A 49 -8.68 15.95 11.62
C ARG A 49 -8.08 16.20 10.25
N TYR A 50 -7.76 15.16 9.51
CA TYR A 50 -7.03 15.24 8.24
C TYR A 50 -7.90 15.00 7.01
N PHE A 51 -9.02 14.27 7.16
CA PHE A 51 -9.90 13.86 6.07
C PHE A 51 -11.37 14.08 6.42
N ASP A 52 -12.20 14.23 5.39
CA ASP A 52 -13.65 14.10 5.55
C ASP A 52 -13.96 12.62 5.83
N PRO A 53 -14.56 12.29 7.00
CA PRO A 53 -14.80 10.91 7.38
C PRO A 53 -15.87 10.19 6.54
N ASN A 54 -16.59 10.93 5.69
CA ASN A 54 -17.64 10.38 4.84
C ASN A 54 -17.23 10.31 3.36
N GLU A 55 -15.99 10.66 3.05
CA GLU A 55 -15.43 10.57 1.71
C GLU A 55 -14.54 9.33 1.57
N VAL A 56 -14.81 8.52 0.55
CA VAL A 56 -14.01 7.34 0.21
C VAL A 56 -13.48 7.47 -1.21
N GLN A 57 -12.15 7.47 -1.35
CA GLN A 57 -11.53 7.46 -2.67
C GLN A 57 -11.64 6.08 -3.32
N VAL A 58 -12.28 6.02 -4.48
CA VAL A 58 -12.40 4.79 -5.27
C VAL A 58 -11.29 4.72 -6.31
N SER A 59 -10.58 3.59 -6.33
CA SER A 59 -9.53 3.31 -7.32
C SER A 59 -9.81 2.01 -8.03
N THR A 60 -9.55 1.98 -9.33
CA THR A 60 -9.59 0.77 -10.15
C THR A 60 -8.16 0.35 -10.51
N LEU A 61 -7.86 -0.95 -10.43
CA LEU A 61 -6.58 -1.52 -10.84
C LEU A 61 -6.76 -2.36 -12.10
N LEU A 62 -5.91 -2.12 -13.10
CA LEU A 62 -5.79 -2.91 -14.32
C LEU A 62 -4.41 -3.56 -14.40
N SER A 63 -4.37 -4.88 -14.66
CA SER A 63 -3.13 -5.55 -15.08
C SER A 63 -2.90 -5.23 -16.56
N ILE A 64 -1.89 -4.40 -16.84
CA ILE A 64 -1.52 -4.05 -18.23
C ILE A 64 -0.52 -5.03 -18.84
N LYS A 65 0.08 -5.89 -18.02
CA LYS A 65 0.95 -7.00 -18.43
C LYS A 65 0.95 -8.07 -17.35
N THR A 66 0.47 -9.26 -17.67
CA THR A 66 0.25 -10.37 -16.74
C THR A 66 1.32 -11.45 -16.90
N GLY A 67 1.79 -12.01 -15.77
CA GLY A 67 2.69 -13.16 -15.74
C GLY A 67 4.12 -12.88 -16.21
N ALA A 68 4.95 -13.93 -16.20
CA ALA A 68 6.36 -13.92 -16.59
C ALA A 68 7.23 -12.89 -15.85
N CYS A 69 6.94 -12.64 -14.56
CA CYS A 69 7.81 -11.87 -13.68
C CYS A 69 8.98 -12.74 -13.21
N PRO A 70 10.24 -12.30 -13.29
CA PRO A 70 11.40 -13.09 -12.87
C PRO A 70 11.63 -13.11 -11.35
N GLU A 71 10.87 -12.31 -10.59
CA GLU A 71 10.97 -12.23 -9.13
C GLU A 71 10.35 -13.45 -8.46
N ASP A 72 10.76 -13.74 -7.22
CA ASP A 72 10.33 -14.88 -6.43
C ASP A 72 9.43 -14.52 -5.24
N CYS A 73 8.73 -13.38 -5.29
CA CYS A 73 7.83 -12.97 -4.21
C CYS A 73 6.86 -14.12 -3.86
N ALA A 74 6.96 -14.68 -2.65
CA ALA A 74 6.31 -15.91 -2.23
C ALA A 74 4.76 -15.87 -2.28
N TYR A 75 4.18 -14.68 -2.28
CA TYR A 75 2.74 -14.45 -2.39
C TYR A 75 2.23 -14.26 -3.83
N CYS A 76 3.16 -14.10 -4.82
CA CYS A 76 2.78 -13.52 -6.10
C CYS A 76 2.60 -14.56 -7.21
N PRO A 77 1.37 -14.71 -7.76
CA PRO A 77 1.12 -15.66 -8.85
C PRO A 77 1.74 -15.24 -10.20
N GLN A 78 2.26 -14.01 -10.30
CA GLN A 78 2.86 -13.47 -11.53
C GLN A 78 4.29 -13.99 -11.78
N SER A 79 4.88 -14.68 -10.79
CA SER A 79 6.25 -15.19 -10.83
C SER A 79 6.39 -16.35 -11.82
N THR A 80 7.50 -16.37 -12.57
CA THR A 80 7.88 -17.56 -13.40
C THR A 80 8.41 -18.72 -12.56
N ARG A 81 8.59 -18.51 -11.26
CA ARG A 81 9.15 -19.54 -10.36
C ARG A 81 8.08 -20.46 -9.78
N TYR A 82 6.81 -20.13 -9.99
CA TYR A 82 5.66 -20.85 -9.43
C TYR A 82 4.69 -21.31 -10.50
N GLU A 83 4.15 -22.51 -10.33
CA GLU A 83 3.16 -23.09 -11.23
C GLU A 83 1.74 -22.75 -10.76
N THR A 84 1.29 -21.56 -11.07
CA THR A 84 -0.02 -21.05 -10.64
C THR A 84 -1.12 -21.19 -11.70
N GLY A 85 -0.77 -21.66 -12.90
CA GLY A 85 -1.71 -21.75 -14.03
C GLY A 85 -2.09 -20.38 -14.64
N LEU A 86 -1.42 -19.31 -14.21
CA LEU A 86 -1.68 -17.96 -14.74
C LEU A 86 -1.21 -17.86 -16.20
N GLU A 87 -2.10 -17.46 -17.08
CA GLU A 87 -1.76 -17.19 -18.48
C GLU A 87 -0.87 -15.95 -18.61
N VAL A 88 0.19 -16.07 -19.43
CA VAL A 88 1.10 -14.97 -19.67
C VAL A 88 0.57 -14.07 -20.78
N GLU A 89 0.36 -12.80 -20.47
CA GLU A 89 -0.07 -11.79 -21.42
C GLU A 89 1.06 -10.80 -21.71
N LYS A 90 1.08 -10.31 -22.96
CA LYS A 90 1.98 -9.23 -23.36
C LYS A 90 1.50 -7.89 -22.81
N LEU A 91 2.36 -6.87 -22.91
CA LEU A 91 1.93 -5.50 -22.62
C LEU A 91 0.69 -5.14 -23.47
N MET A 92 -0.34 -4.66 -22.80
CA MET A 92 -1.61 -4.29 -23.41
C MET A 92 -1.44 -3.09 -24.33
N GLU A 93 -2.19 -3.05 -25.41
CA GLU A 93 -2.22 -1.90 -26.31
C GLU A 93 -2.80 -0.67 -25.60
N VAL A 94 -2.26 0.50 -25.88
CA VAL A 94 -2.63 1.77 -25.22
C VAL A 94 -4.15 2.01 -25.29
N GLU A 95 -4.77 1.85 -26.47
CA GLU A 95 -6.20 2.13 -26.62
C GLU A 95 -7.07 1.21 -25.76
N LYS A 96 -6.69 -0.05 -25.57
CA LYS A 96 -7.40 -0.96 -24.66
C LYS A 96 -7.33 -0.51 -23.21
N VAL A 97 -6.16 0.00 -22.78
CA VAL A 97 -5.99 0.57 -21.42
C VAL A 97 -6.88 1.79 -21.25
N LEU A 98 -6.94 2.67 -22.25
CA LEU A 98 -7.77 3.88 -22.20
C LEU A 98 -9.27 3.56 -22.24
N GLU A 99 -9.68 2.49 -22.92
CA GLU A 99 -11.05 1.98 -22.88
C GLU A 99 -11.44 1.57 -21.45
N GLN A 100 -10.57 0.80 -20.77
CA GLN A 100 -10.78 0.40 -19.36
C GLN A 100 -10.77 1.61 -18.41
N ALA A 101 -9.92 2.60 -18.66
CA ALA A 101 -9.88 3.82 -17.88
C ALA A 101 -11.17 4.65 -18.02
N ARG A 102 -11.73 4.75 -19.24
CA ARG A 102 -13.05 5.39 -19.47
C ARG A 102 -14.17 4.66 -18.73
N ALA A 103 -14.18 3.32 -18.76
CA ALA A 103 -15.14 2.51 -18.02
C ALA A 103 -15.01 2.71 -16.49
N ALA A 104 -13.80 2.70 -15.97
CA ALA A 104 -13.53 2.95 -14.56
C ALA A 104 -14.03 4.33 -14.12
N ARG A 105 -13.76 5.39 -14.91
CA ARG A 105 -14.26 6.75 -14.66
C ARG A 105 -15.79 6.79 -14.65
N ALA A 106 -16.42 6.14 -15.63
CA ALA A 106 -17.88 6.07 -15.71
C ALA A 106 -18.52 5.36 -14.52
N SER A 107 -17.78 4.44 -13.89
CA SER A 107 -18.16 3.73 -12.64
C SER A 107 -17.81 4.50 -11.36
N GLY A 108 -17.34 5.75 -11.46
CA GLY A 108 -17.07 6.62 -10.32
C GLY A 108 -15.65 6.53 -9.74
N ALA A 109 -14.72 5.82 -10.39
CA ALA A 109 -13.33 5.84 -9.97
C ALA A 109 -12.72 7.24 -10.18
N THR A 110 -11.94 7.70 -9.20
CA THR A 110 -11.18 8.94 -9.28
C THR A 110 -9.70 8.68 -9.56
N ARG A 111 -9.24 7.44 -9.33
CA ARG A 111 -7.88 6.99 -9.60
C ARG A 111 -7.88 5.71 -10.43
N PHE A 112 -6.98 5.66 -11.41
CA PHE A 112 -6.76 4.48 -12.23
C PHE A 112 -5.33 3.98 -12.05
N CYS A 113 -5.21 2.76 -11.51
CA CYS A 113 -3.94 2.11 -11.24
C CYS A 113 -3.63 1.11 -12.35
N MET A 114 -2.39 1.11 -12.83
CA MET A 114 -1.92 0.22 -13.89
C MET A 114 -0.73 -0.59 -13.40
N GLY A 115 -0.86 -1.92 -13.37
CA GLY A 115 0.17 -2.84 -12.90
C GLY A 115 0.76 -3.69 -13.99
N ALA A 116 2.09 -3.85 -14.03
CA ALA A 116 2.77 -4.76 -14.92
C ALA A 116 3.67 -5.72 -14.16
N ALA A 117 3.61 -7.01 -14.50
CA ALA A 117 4.43 -8.06 -13.91
C ALA A 117 5.89 -7.98 -14.42
N TRP A 118 6.65 -7.00 -13.92
CA TRP A 118 8.05 -6.78 -14.24
C TRP A 118 8.92 -6.68 -12.99
N ARG A 119 10.20 -7.04 -13.13
CA ARG A 119 11.24 -6.64 -12.20
C ARG A 119 11.53 -5.13 -12.33
N SER A 120 11.60 -4.65 -13.56
CA SER A 120 11.79 -3.26 -13.97
C SER A 120 11.28 -3.11 -15.40
N PRO A 121 10.70 -1.97 -15.80
CA PRO A 121 10.27 -1.76 -17.17
C PRO A 121 11.46 -1.76 -18.13
N LYS A 122 11.28 -2.35 -19.31
CA LYS A 122 12.31 -2.31 -20.35
C LYS A 122 12.20 -0.99 -21.11
N GLN A 123 13.35 -0.43 -21.50
CA GLN A 123 13.38 0.86 -22.21
C GLN A 123 12.51 0.87 -23.48
N ARG A 124 12.44 -0.26 -24.21
CA ARG A 124 11.59 -0.39 -25.41
C ARG A 124 10.09 -0.28 -25.13
N ASP A 125 9.66 -0.57 -23.89
CA ASP A 125 8.25 -0.57 -23.47
C ASP A 125 7.85 0.79 -22.89
N MET A 126 8.82 1.64 -22.48
CA MET A 126 8.57 2.96 -21.89
C MET A 126 7.72 3.90 -22.74
N PRO A 127 7.92 4.00 -24.09
CA PRO A 127 7.05 4.85 -24.90
C PRO A 127 5.56 4.49 -24.81
N HIS A 128 5.23 3.20 -24.72
CA HIS A 128 3.84 2.74 -24.55
C HIS A 128 3.31 3.10 -23.15
N VAL A 129 4.14 2.89 -22.11
CA VAL A 129 3.79 3.25 -20.73
C VAL A 129 3.53 4.75 -20.59
N VAL A 130 4.39 5.58 -21.16
CA VAL A 130 4.25 7.05 -21.22
C VAL A 130 2.94 7.46 -21.91
N ALA A 131 2.61 6.81 -23.02
CA ALA A 131 1.36 7.07 -23.73
C ALA A 131 0.12 6.70 -22.90
N MET A 132 0.19 5.59 -22.14
CA MET A 132 -0.88 5.20 -21.18
C MET A 132 -1.05 6.25 -20.09
N VAL A 133 0.04 6.73 -19.48
CA VAL A 133 -0.01 7.78 -18.44
C VAL A 133 -0.70 9.03 -18.96
N LYS A 134 -0.23 9.55 -20.11
CA LYS A 134 -0.79 10.76 -20.73
C LYS A 134 -2.28 10.61 -21.02
N GLY A 135 -2.67 9.49 -21.64
CA GLY A 135 -4.07 9.25 -21.97
C GLY A 135 -4.98 9.11 -20.74
N VAL A 136 -4.51 8.49 -19.65
CA VAL A 136 -5.26 8.42 -18.38
C VAL A 136 -5.40 9.79 -17.74
N SER A 137 -4.33 10.60 -17.75
CA SER A 137 -4.36 11.98 -17.24
C SER A 137 -5.33 12.87 -18.04
N GLU A 138 -5.37 12.74 -19.37
CA GLU A 138 -6.31 13.46 -20.26
C GLU A 138 -7.78 13.10 -19.97
N LEU A 139 -8.05 11.91 -19.43
CA LEU A 139 -9.37 11.51 -18.95
C LEU A 139 -9.74 12.18 -17.60
N GLY A 140 -8.84 12.90 -16.97
CA GLY A 140 -9.07 13.54 -15.67
C GLY A 140 -9.07 12.57 -14.48
N LEU A 141 -8.43 11.41 -14.62
CA LEU A 141 -8.19 10.44 -13.56
C LEU A 141 -6.80 10.67 -12.95
N GLU A 142 -6.67 10.53 -11.64
CA GLU A 142 -5.35 10.35 -11.04
C GLU A 142 -4.74 9.05 -11.57
N SER A 143 -3.52 9.11 -12.05
CA SER A 143 -2.79 7.96 -12.57
C SER A 143 -1.87 7.35 -11.51
N CYS A 144 -1.83 6.02 -11.43
CA CYS A 144 -0.91 5.29 -10.56
C CYS A 144 -0.31 4.11 -11.32
N MET A 145 1.00 3.90 -11.18
CA MET A 145 1.67 2.76 -11.82
C MET A 145 2.45 1.90 -10.86
N THR A 146 2.46 0.59 -11.15
CA THR A 146 3.26 -0.44 -10.47
C THR A 146 4.02 -1.23 -11.53
N LEU A 147 5.29 -0.87 -11.78
CA LEU A 147 6.08 -1.45 -12.87
C LEU A 147 7.36 -2.18 -12.37
N GLY A 148 7.43 -2.44 -11.07
CA GLY A 148 8.64 -2.96 -10.43
C GLY A 148 9.61 -1.84 -10.02
N MET A 149 10.91 -2.10 -10.07
CA MET A 149 11.94 -1.12 -9.72
C MET A 149 12.13 -0.08 -10.84
N LEU A 150 12.41 1.16 -10.46
CA LEU A 150 12.71 2.25 -11.39
C LEU A 150 14.13 2.77 -11.18
N THR A 151 14.83 2.99 -12.27
CA THR A 151 16.00 3.87 -12.26
C THR A 151 15.55 5.33 -12.16
N ALA A 152 16.46 6.24 -11.76
CA ALA A 152 16.19 7.67 -11.72
C ALA A 152 15.71 8.22 -13.09
N ALA A 153 16.30 7.75 -14.19
CA ALA A 153 15.90 8.15 -15.54
C ALA A 153 14.46 7.72 -15.89
N GLN A 154 14.08 6.48 -15.54
CA GLN A 154 12.72 5.98 -15.77
C GLN A 154 11.70 6.71 -14.87
N ALA A 155 12.06 7.01 -13.63
CA ALA A 155 11.21 7.80 -12.73
C ALA A 155 10.97 9.19 -13.30
N GLN A 156 12.02 9.85 -13.79
CA GLN A 156 11.90 11.18 -14.42
C GLN A 156 11.03 11.13 -15.68
N GLU A 157 11.21 10.12 -16.55
CA GLU A 157 10.40 9.96 -17.78
C GLU A 157 8.90 9.80 -17.46
N LEU A 158 8.56 9.07 -16.38
CA LEU A 158 7.17 8.93 -15.91
C LEU A 158 6.63 10.23 -15.31
N ALA A 159 7.44 10.93 -14.54
CA ALA A 159 7.05 12.23 -13.96
C ALA A 159 6.80 13.26 -15.05
N ASP A 160 7.67 13.33 -16.07
CA ASP A 160 7.52 14.23 -17.23
C ASP A 160 6.28 13.88 -18.09
N ALA A 161 5.84 12.61 -18.04
CA ALA A 161 4.59 12.17 -18.65
C ALA A 161 3.34 12.58 -17.86
N GLY A 162 3.49 13.06 -16.62
CA GLY A 162 2.40 13.46 -15.73
C GLY A 162 1.86 12.35 -14.84
N LEU A 163 2.67 11.34 -14.51
CA LEU A 163 2.28 10.29 -13.57
C LEU A 163 2.11 10.90 -12.16
N ASP A 164 0.93 10.73 -11.55
CA ASP A 164 0.65 11.25 -10.21
C ASP A 164 1.29 10.41 -9.11
N TYR A 165 1.12 9.08 -9.17
CA TYR A 165 1.55 8.14 -8.15
C TYR A 165 2.38 6.99 -8.72
N TYR A 166 3.43 6.63 -8.00
CA TYR A 166 4.10 5.36 -8.24
C TYR A 166 3.91 4.42 -7.05
N ASN A 167 3.38 3.23 -7.31
CA ASN A 167 3.21 2.20 -6.29
C ASN A 167 4.43 1.28 -6.25
N HIS A 168 5.07 1.23 -5.09
CA HIS A 168 6.14 0.28 -4.81
C HIS A 168 6.14 -0.07 -3.33
N ASN A 169 5.50 -1.17 -2.98
CA ASN A 169 5.34 -1.58 -1.59
C ASN A 169 6.67 -2.02 -0.98
N LEU A 170 6.86 -1.81 0.31
CA LEU A 170 7.92 -2.43 1.10
C LEU A 170 7.60 -3.90 1.42
N ASP A 171 6.33 -4.28 1.28
CA ASP A 171 5.71 -5.59 1.50
C ASP A 171 5.67 -6.01 2.97
N THR A 172 6.80 -6.01 3.69
CA THR A 172 6.89 -6.40 5.10
C THR A 172 8.02 -5.63 5.82
N SER A 173 8.40 -6.06 7.03
CA SER A 173 9.55 -5.50 7.75
C SER A 173 10.88 -5.85 7.07
N PRO A 174 11.97 -5.08 7.32
CA PRO A 174 13.31 -5.45 6.87
C PRO A 174 13.74 -6.83 7.36
N GLU A 175 13.34 -7.19 8.59
CA GLU A 175 13.71 -8.42 9.27
C GLU A 175 13.08 -9.66 8.61
N PHE A 176 11.80 -9.57 8.23
CA PHE A 176 11.05 -10.68 7.61
C PHE A 176 11.13 -10.70 6.08
N TYR A 177 11.69 -9.66 5.46
CA TYR A 177 11.69 -9.51 3.99
C TYR A 177 12.37 -10.67 3.26
N GLY A 178 13.50 -11.16 3.81
CA GLY A 178 14.27 -12.25 3.21
C GLY A 178 13.54 -13.60 3.17
N ASP A 179 12.56 -13.81 4.03
CA ASP A 179 11.73 -15.01 4.05
C ASP A 179 10.66 -15.00 2.95
N VAL A 180 10.35 -13.81 2.41
CA VAL A 180 9.30 -13.62 1.40
C VAL A 180 9.87 -13.40 0.01
N ILE A 181 11.01 -12.70 -0.11
CA ILE A 181 11.59 -12.29 -1.40
C ILE A 181 13.12 -12.39 -1.32
N THR A 182 13.74 -13.13 -2.25
CA THR A 182 15.19 -13.30 -2.30
C THR A 182 15.84 -12.72 -3.55
N THR A 183 15.09 -12.46 -4.61
CA THR A 183 15.60 -11.99 -5.91
C THR A 183 15.95 -10.51 -5.95
N ARG A 184 15.56 -9.75 -4.94
CA ARG A 184 15.90 -8.33 -4.74
C ARG A 184 15.97 -8.02 -3.25
N THR A 185 16.75 -7.00 -2.91
CA THR A 185 16.94 -6.59 -1.52
C THR A 185 15.86 -5.61 -1.06
N TYR A 186 15.74 -5.45 0.26
CA TYR A 186 14.91 -4.38 0.84
C TYR A 186 15.40 -2.99 0.43
N GLN A 187 16.73 -2.83 0.32
CA GLN A 187 17.36 -1.59 -0.10
C GLN A 187 16.98 -1.20 -1.53
N ASP A 188 16.86 -2.17 -2.47
CA ASP A 188 16.40 -1.90 -3.85
C ASP A 188 15.00 -1.26 -3.87
N ARG A 189 14.14 -1.62 -2.89
CA ARG A 189 12.82 -1.00 -2.76
C ARG A 189 12.92 0.44 -2.28
N LEU A 190 13.73 0.69 -1.25
CA LEU A 190 13.95 2.05 -0.73
C LEU A 190 14.57 2.97 -1.79
N GLU A 191 15.52 2.47 -2.58
CA GLU A 191 16.11 3.22 -3.69
C GLU A 191 15.07 3.58 -4.76
N THR A 192 14.18 2.64 -5.09
CA THR A 192 13.08 2.93 -6.02
C THR A 192 12.17 4.04 -5.48
N LEU A 193 11.82 4.00 -4.18
CA LEU A 193 11.02 5.06 -3.55
C LEU A 193 11.76 6.41 -3.55
N GLY A 194 13.08 6.39 -3.33
CA GLY A 194 13.94 7.57 -3.45
C GLY A 194 13.88 8.18 -4.86
N ASN A 195 14.11 7.37 -5.90
CA ASN A 195 14.04 7.80 -7.29
C ASN A 195 12.68 8.42 -7.66
N VAL A 196 11.58 7.82 -7.14
CA VAL A 196 10.22 8.33 -7.34
C VAL A 196 10.04 9.71 -6.71
N ARG A 197 10.54 9.89 -5.48
CA ARG A 197 10.49 11.17 -4.76
C ARG A 197 11.32 12.26 -5.43
N GLU A 198 12.54 11.93 -5.83
CA GLU A 198 13.45 12.88 -6.51
C GLU A 198 12.86 13.34 -7.83
N ALA A 199 12.13 12.49 -8.55
CA ALA A 199 11.39 12.85 -9.76
C ALA A 199 10.12 13.67 -9.49
N GLY A 200 9.74 13.92 -8.23
CA GLY A 200 8.57 14.75 -7.87
C GLY A 200 7.23 14.03 -7.89
N MET A 201 7.19 12.72 -8.05
CA MET A 201 5.96 11.93 -7.99
C MET A 201 5.53 11.64 -6.55
N LYS A 202 4.23 11.44 -6.35
CA LYS A 202 3.69 10.94 -5.09
C LYS A 202 3.98 9.44 -4.93
N VAL A 203 4.25 9.02 -3.70
CA VAL A 203 4.53 7.62 -3.36
C VAL A 203 3.26 6.94 -2.88
N CYS A 204 3.00 5.75 -3.43
CA CYS A 204 2.08 4.78 -2.89
C CYS A 204 2.93 3.58 -2.39
N SER A 205 3.04 3.39 -1.08
CA SER A 205 3.85 2.31 -0.50
C SER A 205 3.25 1.82 0.80
N GLY A 206 3.12 0.52 0.92
CA GLY A 206 2.57 -0.17 2.07
C GLY A 206 3.11 -1.59 2.15
N GLY A 207 2.27 -2.52 2.60
CA GLY A 207 2.66 -3.92 2.73
C GLY A 207 1.53 -4.89 2.66
N ILE A 208 1.88 -6.15 2.88
CA ILE A 208 0.97 -7.30 2.92
C ILE A 208 1.08 -7.90 4.32
N VAL A 209 -0.04 -8.21 4.93
CA VAL A 209 -0.13 -8.87 6.23
C VAL A 209 -0.82 -10.22 6.09
N GLY A 210 -0.47 -11.16 6.97
CA GLY A 210 -0.92 -12.54 6.92
C GLY A 210 -0.02 -13.47 6.09
N MET A 211 1.25 -13.10 5.92
CA MET A 211 2.28 -13.91 5.23
C MET A 211 3.07 -14.80 6.18
N GLY A 212 2.60 -15.02 7.41
CA GLY A 212 3.31 -15.73 8.48
C GLY A 212 4.17 -14.84 9.37
N GLU A 213 4.16 -13.53 9.12
CA GLU A 213 4.89 -12.54 9.90
C GLU A 213 4.31 -12.40 11.32
N GLN A 214 5.15 -11.97 12.27
CA GLN A 214 4.74 -11.64 13.62
C GLN A 214 4.21 -10.19 13.72
N GLN A 215 3.56 -9.86 14.85
CA GLN A 215 3.13 -8.48 15.11
C GLN A 215 4.31 -7.49 15.12
N SER A 216 5.48 -7.93 15.59
CA SER A 216 6.72 -7.14 15.53
C SER A 216 7.13 -6.78 14.09
N ASP A 217 6.87 -7.67 13.12
CA ASP A 217 7.17 -7.39 11.71
C ASP A 217 6.20 -6.38 11.13
N ARG A 218 4.91 -6.48 11.47
CA ARG A 218 3.93 -5.44 11.12
C ARG A 218 4.31 -4.08 11.71
N ALA A 219 4.78 -4.06 12.96
CA ALA A 219 5.31 -2.86 13.59
C ALA A 219 6.55 -2.33 12.85
N GLY A 220 7.45 -3.22 12.41
CA GLY A 220 8.62 -2.87 11.62
C GLY A 220 8.31 -2.26 10.27
N LEU A 221 7.37 -2.84 9.55
CA LEU A 221 6.88 -2.29 8.29
C LEU A 221 6.37 -0.85 8.47
N LEU A 222 5.47 -0.64 9.46
CA LEU A 222 4.89 0.68 9.70
C LEU A 222 5.93 1.68 10.20
N GLN A 223 6.90 1.23 11.01
CA GLN A 223 8.03 2.05 11.44
C GLN A 223 8.86 2.54 10.25
N GLN A 224 9.19 1.64 9.31
CA GLN A 224 9.95 2.02 8.11
C GLN A 224 9.20 3.05 7.26
N LEU A 225 7.91 2.82 7.00
CA LEU A 225 7.07 3.74 6.21
C LEU A 225 6.95 5.12 6.88
N ALA A 226 6.67 5.15 8.18
CA ALA A 226 6.49 6.39 8.94
C ALA A 226 7.80 7.15 9.22
N ASN A 227 8.95 6.48 9.12
CA ASN A 227 10.27 7.10 9.31
C ASN A 227 10.95 7.47 7.97
N LEU A 228 10.27 7.28 6.82
CA LEU A 228 10.75 7.85 5.57
C LEU A 228 10.83 9.38 5.68
N PRO A 229 11.75 10.05 4.95
CA PRO A 229 11.88 11.52 4.98
C PRO A 229 10.57 12.27 4.71
N HIS A 230 9.70 11.66 3.89
CA HIS A 230 8.31 12.07 3.67
C HIS A 230 7.43 10.83 3.74
N HIS A 231 6.33 10.90 4.48
CA HIS A 231 5.36 9.82 4.48
C HIS A 231 4.86 9.54 3.07
N PRO A 232 4.59 8.27 2.70
CA PRO A 232 3.87 7.99 1.46
C PRO A 232 2.51 8.69 1.48
N GLU A 233 2.09 9.30 0.40
CA GLU A 233 0.76 9.92 0.30
C GLU A 233 -0.34 8.85 0.33
N SER A 234 0.00 7.62 -0.05
CA SER A 234 -0.94 6.49 -0.05
C SER A 234 -0.26 5.26 0.56
N VAL A 235 -0.91 4.66 1.56
CA VAL A 235 -0.40 3.49 2.30
C VAL A 235 -1.41 2.35 2.18
N PRO A 236 -1.27 1.48 1.15
CA PRO A 236 -2.10 0.29 1.04
C PRO A 236 -1.72 -0.73 2.10
N VAL A 237 -2.70 -1.17 2.88
CA VAL A 237 -2.61 -2.35 3.74
C VAL A 237 -3.35 -3.46 3.02
N ASN A 238 -2.59 -4.45 2.56
CA ASN A 238 -3.11 -5.61 1.85
C ASN A 238 -3.22 -6.79 2.82
N MET A 239 -4.26 -7.58 2.70
CA MET A 239 -4.32 -8.90 3.29
C MET A 239 -3.84 -9.92 2.25
N LEU A 240 -3.10 -10.93 2.68
CA LEU A 240 -2.65 -11.99 1.79
C LEU A 240 -3.85 -12.65 1.10
N VAL A 241 -3.81 -12.67 -0.22
CA VAL A 241 -4.69 -13.51 -1.03
C VAL A 241 -3.92 -14.77 -1.38
N ARG A 242 -4.34 -15.91 -0.84
CA ARG A 242 -3.67 -17.19 -1.06
C ARG A 242 -3.98 -17.72 -2.46
N VAL A 243 -2.95 -17.92 -3.25
CA VAL A 243 -3.09 -18.41 -4.61
C VAL A 243 -2.42 -19.79 -4.70
N LYS A 244 -3.17 -20.79 -5.14
CA LYS A 244 -2.66 -22.15 -5.33
C LYS A 244 -1.43 -22.13 -6.24
N GLY A 245 -0.40 -22.87 -5.83
CA GLY A 245 0.87 -22.96 -6.54
C GLY A 245 1.91 -21.92 -6.12
N THR A 246 1.55 -20.94 -5.29
CA THR A 246 2.53 -20.06 -4.62
C THR A 246 3.01 -20.67 -3.31
N PRO A 247 4.20 -20.30 -2.80
CA PRO A 247 4.70 -20.80 -1.51
C PRO A 247 3.77 -20.51 -0.33
N LEU A 248 3.03 -19.40 -0.34
CA LEU A 248 2.10 -19.00 0.73
C LEU A 248 0.65 -19.45 0.49
N ALA A 249 0.42 -20.44 -0.39
CA ALA A 249 -0.92 -20.92 -0.72
C ALA A 249 -1.66 -21.52 0.49
N ASP A 250 -0.92 -22.15 1.41
CA ASP A 250 -1.45 -22.85 2.58
C ASP A 250 -1.18 -22.08 3.89
N GLU A 251 -0.81 -20.79 3.81
CA GLU A 251 -0.56 -19.97 5.00
C GLU A 251 -1.84 -19.81 5.83
N ALA A 252 -1.70 -19.73 7.15
CA ALA A 252 -2.83 -19.59 8.06
C ALA A 252 -3.54 -18.24 7.86
N ASP A 253 -4.84 -18.22 8.16
CA ASP A 253 -5.61 -16.97 8.17
C ASP A 253 -5.09 -16.03 9.27
N LEU A 254 -4.88 -14.78 8.91
CA LEU A 254 -4.63 -13.74 9.89
C LEU A 254 -5.93 -13.46 10.68
N ASP A 255 -5.80 -13.29 12.00
CA ASP A 255 -6.91 -12.77 12.81
C ASP A 255 -7.38 -11.43 12.23
N PRO A 256 -8.66 -11.31 11.84
CA PRO A 256 -9.20 -10.08 11.29
C PRO A 256 -8.97 -8.85 12.16
N PHE A 257 -8.96 -8.98 13.49
CA PHE A 257 -8.68 -7.86 14.39
C PHE A 257 -7.23 -7.38 14.30
N GLU A 258 -6.28 -8.27 14.01
CA GLU A 258 -4.87 -7.90 13.78
C GLU A 258 -4.71 -7.08 12.47
N PHE A 259 -5.51 -7.39 11.45
CA PHE A 259 -5.57 -6.58 10.23
C PHE A 259 -6.08 -5.16 10.53
N ILE A 260 -7.20 -5.04 11.25
CA ILE A 260 -7.76 -3.74 11.64
C ILE A 260 -6.79 -2.95 12.55
N ARG A 261 -6.12 -3.62 13.50
CA ARG A 261 -5.06 -2.99 14.30
C ARG A 261 -3.98 -2.37 13.42
N THR A 262 -3.54 -3.10 12.40
CA THR A 262 -2.50 -2.61 11.47
C THR A 262 -2.95 -1.34 10.74
N ILE A 263 -4.20 -1.29 10.27
CA ILE A 263 -4.78 -0.09 9.63
C ILE A 263 -4.84 1.07 10.63
N ALA A 264 -5.32 0.81 11.86
CA ALA A 264 -5.46 1.85 12.88
C ALA A 264 -4.10 2.43 13.30
N VAL A 265 -3.09 1.57 13.51
CA VAL A 265 -1.72 2.00 13.82
C VAL A 265 -1.13 2.80 12.67
N ALA A 266 -1.30 2.35 11.42
CA ALA A 266 -0.86 3.08 10.23
C ALA A 266 -1.47 4.50 10.16
N ARG A 267 -2.76 4.64 10.46
CA ARG A 267 -3.46 5.94 10.52
C ARG A 267 -2.89 6.85 11.60
N ILE A 268 -2.56 6.32 12.78
CA ILE A 268 -2.00 7.10 13.88
C ILE A 268 -0.58 7.60 13.53
N MET A 269 0.23 6.73 12.92
CA MET A 269 1.62 7.04 12.61
C MET A 269 1.78 7.95 11.39
N MET A 270 0.89 7.82 10.40
CA MET A 270 0.93 8.56 9.14
C MET A 270 -0.39 9.31 8.92
N PRO A 271 -0.65 10.37 9.70
CA PRO A 271 -1.96 11.00 9.80
C PRO A 271 -2.43 11.66 8.50
N ALA A 272 -1.52 12.18 7.69
CA ALA A 272 -1.83 12.84 6.42
C ALA A 272 -1.85 11.88 5.21
N SER A 273 -1.50 10.61 5.40
CA SER A 273 -1.52 9.61 4.34
C SER A 273 -2.92 9.04 4.12
N HIS A 274 -3.27 8.72 2.88
CA HIS A 274 -4.43 7.88 2.59
C HIS A 274 -4.10 6.42 2.94
N VAL A 275 -4.45 5.98 4.15
CA VAL A 275 -4.38 4.56 4.52
C VAL A 275 -5.50 3.84 3.78
N ARG A 276 -5.16 2.83 2.99
CA ARG A 276 -6.08 2.22 2.03
C ARG A 276 -6.28 0.74 2.30
N LEU A 277 -7.53 0.34 2.27
CA LEU A 277 -7.92 -1.06 2.12
C LEU A 277 -7.71 -1.45 0.64
N SER A 278 -6.93 -2.50 0.39
CA SER A 278 -6.55 -2.88 -0.98
C SER A 278 -6.79 -4.38 -1.23
N ALA A 279 -5.78 -5.17 -1.61
CA ALA A 279 -5.97 -6.60 -1.85
C ALA A 279 -6.46 -7.34 -0.60
N GLY A 280 -7.22 -8.42 -0.80
CA GLY A 280 -7.82 -9.23 0.25
C GLY A 280 -9.14 -8.69 0.82
N ARG A 281 -9.57 -7.49 0.43
CA ARG A 281 -10.82 -6.91 0.93
C ARG A 281 -12.08 -7.73 0.56
N GLU A 282 -12.05 -8.46 -0.54
CA GLU A 282 -13.16 -9.29 -1.00
C GLU A 282 -13.36 -10.54 -0.13
N GLU A 283 -12.31 -10.94 0.61
CA GLU A 283 -12.37 -12.00 1.61
C GLU A 283 -12.95 -11.54 2.96
N MET A 284 -13.17 -10.23 3.13
CA MET A 284 -13.67 -9.65 4.36
C MET A 284 -15.19 -9.62 4.38
N ASN A 285 -15.78 -9.89 5.56
CA ASN A 285 -17.18 -9.66 5.77
C ASN A 285 -17.52 -8.17 5.99
N GLU A 286 -18.81 -7.82 5.99
CA GLU A 286 -19.27 -6.44 6.13
C GLU A 286 -18.84 -5.79 7.46
N GLN A 287 -18.75 -6.57 8.55
CA GLN A 287 -18.33 -6.09 9.87
C GLN A 287 -16.87 -5.65 9.84
N MET A 288 -16.00 -6.41 9.15
CA MET A 288 -14.60 -6.06 8.96
C MET A 288 -14.44 -4.81 8.11
N HIS A 289 -15.21 -4.70 7.01
CA HIS A 289 -15.23 -3.47 6.22
C HIS A 289 -15.63 -2.27 7.07
N ALA A 290 -16.68 -2.37 7.87
CA ALA A 290 -17.15 -1.28 8.73
C ALA A 290 -16.11 -0.84 9.77
N LEU A 291 -15.27 -1.76 10.26
CA LEU A 291 -14.19 -1.44 11.21
C LEU A 291 -12.94 -0.84 10.51
N ALA A 292 -12.76 -1.11 9.22
CA ALA A 292 -11.60 -0.66 8.44
C ALA A 292 -11.73 0.79 7.96
N TYR A 293 -12.96 1.33 7.89
CA TYR A 293 -13.29 2.71 7.51
C TYR A 293 -13.57 3.59 8.73
#